data_8d8bdf7864b793f51f6f0afe76dd2f2b
#
_entry.id   8d8bdf7864b793f51f6f0afe76dd2f2b
#
_cell.length_a   1.000
_cell.length_b   1.000
_cell.length_c   1.000
_cell.angle_alpha   90.00
_cell.angle_beta   90.00
_cell.angle_gamma   90.00
#
_symmetry.space_group_name_H-M   'P 1'
#
loop_
_entity.id
_entity.type
_entity.pdbx_description
1 polymer ?
#
loop_
_entity_poly.entity_id
_entity_poly.type
_entity_poly.pdbx_seq_one_letter_code
_entity_poly.pdbx_strand_id
1 'polypeptide(L)'
;MKFTETKLKGAYVIEVEPVADERGFFARSWCQKEFTEFGLNPNLVQCNISFNLKKGTLRGMHYQATPHEEAKLVRCIKGGIYDVIIDLRPDSPTFKDWFAIELNSENRKMIYIPEGMAHGCQTLADNTEVFYQMSEFYYSELARGVRWDDPNFSIDWPEISQRVISEKDRSFPDFDL
;
A
#
# COMPACT_ATOMS: atom_id res chain seq x y z
N MET A 1 0.93 -14.21 -13.00
CA MET A 1 0.83 -12.76 -12.70
C MET A 1 2.08 -12.08 -13.22
N LYS A 2 1.98 -10.81 -13.64
CA LYS A 2 3.13 -10.02 -14.09
C LYS A 2 3.64 -9.17 -12.93
N PHE A 3 4.91 -9.32 -12.60
CA PHE A 3 5.58 -8.57 -11.54
C PHE A 3 6.52 -7.54 -12.17
N THR A 4 6.40 -6.28 -11.75
CA THR A 4 7.26 -5.18 -12.21
C THR A 4 7.81 -4.46 -10.99
N GLU A 5 9.13 -4.55 -10.77
CA GLU A 5 9.78 -3.85 -9.66
C GLU A 5 9.62 -2.33 -9.86
N THR A 6 9.29 -1.61 -8.79
CA THR A 6 9.18 -0.15 -8.81
C THR A 6 10.58 0.48 -8.70
N LYS A 7 10.64 1.81 -8.66
CA LYS A 7 11.90 2.50 -8.33
C LYS A 7 12.37 2.26 -6.87
N LEU A 8 11.48 1.78 -5.98
CA LEU A 8 11.83 1.44 -4.61
C LEU A 8 12.21 -0.05 -4.53
N LYS A 9 13.41 -0.31 -4.04
CA LYS A 9 13.98 -1.67 -3.99
C LYS A 9 13.10 -2.66 -3.24
N GLY A 10 12.67 -3.73 -3.96
CA GLY A 10 11.85 -4.82 -3.41
C GLY A 10 10.33 -4.54 -3.39
N ALA A 11 9.88 -3.35 -3.79
CA ALA A 11 8.47 -3.05 -3.98
C ALA A 11 8.04 -3.33 -5.43
N TYR A 12 6.90 -3.99 -5.62
CA TYR A 12 6.44 -4.45 -6.93
C TYR A 12 5.01 -4.03 -7.22
N VAL A 13 4.80 -3.54 -8.44
CA VAL A 13 3.47 -3.50 -9.04
C VAL A 13 3.17 -4.88 -9.61
N ILE A 14 2.01 -5.44 -9.24
CA ILE A 14 1.57 -6.77 -9.68
C ILE A 14 0.29 -6.62 -10.48
N GLU A 15 0.30 -7.14 -11.71
CA GLU A 15 -0.85 -7.15 -12.60
C GLU A 15 -1.37 -8.58 -12.74
N VAL A 16 -2.69 -8.73 -12.66
CA VAL A 16 -3.33 -10.02 -12.95
C VAL A 16 -3.27 -10.30 -14.46
N GLU A 17 -3.23 -11.58 -14.82
CA GLU A 17 -3.32 -12.04 -16.21
C GLU A 17 -4.67 -12.70 -16.42
N PRO A 18 -5.69 -11.96 -16.89
CA PRO A 18 -7.03 -12.46 -17.02
C PRO A 18 -7.18 -13.44 -18.19
N VAL A 19 -7.87 -14.55 -17.96
CA VAL A 19 -8.37 -15.44 -18.98
C VAL A 19 -9.86 -15.13 -19.15
N ALA A 20 -10.21 -14.52 -20.29
CA ALA A 20 -11.57 -14.02 -20.55
C ALA A 20 -12.37 -14.99 -21.44
N ASP A 21 -13.68 -15.07 -21.20
CA ASP A 21 -14.70 -15.73 -22.03
C ASP A 21 -16.01 -14.91 -22.01
N GLU A 22 -17.09 -15.45 -22.57
CA GLU A 22 -18.41 -14.80 -22.63
C GLU A 22 -19.05 -14.50 -21.26
N ARG A 23 -18.56 -15.11 -20.18
CA ARG A 23 -19.04 -14.88 -18.80
C ARG A 23 -18.26 -13.76 -18.09
N GLY A 24 -17.14 -13.32 -18.65
CA GLY A 24 -16.22 -12.36 -18.05
C GLY A 24 -14.78 -12.88 -18.06
N PHE A 25 -14.09 -12.87 -16.91
CA PHE A 25 -12.73 -13.38 -16.84
C PHE A 25 -12.47 -14.10 -15.51
N PHE A 26 -11.48 -14.98 -15.52
CA PHE A 26 -10.84 -15.53 -14.35
C PHE A 26 -9.37 -15.07 -14.32
N ALA A 27 -8.87 -14.70 -13.14
CA ALA A 27 -7.47 -14.36 -12.97
C ALA A 27 -6.97 -14.78 -11.57
N ARG A 28 -5.72 -15.23 -11.51
CA ARG A 28 -5.02 -15.43 -10.25
C ARG A 28 -4.62 -14.09 -9.70
N SER A 29 -4.87 -13.86 -8.42
CA SER A 29 -4.55 -12.59 -7.74
C SER A 29 -3.49 -12.73 -6.64
N TRP A 30 -3.13 -13.96 -6.27
CA TRP A 30 -2.04 -14.30 -5.37
C TRP A 30 -1.64 -15.77 -5.57
N CYS A 31 -0.36 -16.06 -5.43
CA CYS A 31 0.17 -17.41 -5.47
C CYS A 31 1.48 -17.48 -4.69
N GLN A 32 1.49 -18.28 -3.63
CA GLN A 32 2.67 -18.48 -2.78
C GLN A 32 3.94 -18.81 -3.60
N LYS A 33 3.80 -19.72 -4.56
CA LYS A 33 4.91 -20.15 -5.41
C LYS A 33 5.49 -18.99 -6.23
N GLU A 34 4.64 -18.21 -6.90
CA GLU A 34 5.08 -17.08 -7.72
C GLU A 34 5.75 -15.99 -6.86
N PHE A 35 5.21 -15.68 -5.66
CA PHE A 35 5.84 -14.73 -4.73
C PHE A 35 7.23 -15.21 -4.29
N THR A 36 7.35 -16.50 -3.94
CA THR A 36 8.65 -17.09 -3.57
C THR A 36 9.65 -17.03 -4.72
N GLU A 37 9.23 -17.30 -5.97
CA GLU A 37 10.10 -17.23 -7.16
C GLU A 37 10.64 -15.81 -7.41
N PHE A 38 9.87 -14.77 -7.05
CA PHE A 38 10.30 -13.37 -7.10
C PHE A 38 11.04 -12.90 -5.84
N GLY A 39 11.30 -13.78 -4.87
CA GLY A 39 11.98 -13.45 -3.62
C GLY A 39 11.15 -12.58 -2.67
N LEU A 40 9.82 -12.54 -2.84
CA LEU A 40 8.89 -11.80 -2.01
C LEU A 40 8.45 -12.66 -0.83
N ASN A 41 8.09 -12.01 0.30
CA ASN A 41 7.54 -12.74 1.44
C ASN A 41 6.18 -13.34 1.06
N PRO A 42 6.06 -14.68 1.02
CA PRO A 42 4.86 -15.36 0.57
C PRO A 42 3.85 -15.65 1.71
N ASN A 43 4.13 -15.19 2.93
CA ASN A 43 3.22 -15.39 4.04
C ASN A 43 2.02 -14.46 3.92
N LEU A 44 0.84 -15.00 4.20
CA LEU A 44 -0.40 -14.23 4.35
C LEU A 44 -1.09 -14.72 5.62
N VAL A 45 -0.98 -13.94 6.69
CA VAL A 45 -1.51 -14.31 8.00
C VAL A 45 -2.77 -13.53 8.38
N GLN A 46 -2.97 -12.35 7.75
CA GLN A 46 -4.10 -11.47 8.05
C GLN A 46 -4.55 -10.74 6.79
N CYS A 47 -5.88 -10.65 6.60
CA CYS A 47 -6.49 -9.89 5.51
C CYS A 47 -7.49 -8.88 6.08
N ASN A 48 -7.54 -7.68 5.52
CA ASN A 48 -8.38 -6.60 6.00
C ASN A 48 -9.09 -5.89 4.85
N ILE A 49 -10.25 -5.32 5.16
CA ILE A 49 -10.99 -4.40 4.28
C ILE A 49 -11.04 -3.03 4.95
N SER A 50 -10.69 -1.99 4.19
CA SER A 50 -10.87 -0.60 4.58
C SER A 50 -11.93 0.03 3.69
N PHE A 51 -13.10 0.34 4.24
CA PHE A 51 -14.14 1.10 3.56
C PHE A 51 -13.98 2.59 3.83
N ASN A 52 -14.08 3.41 2.79
CA ASN A 52 -13.88 4.85 2.82
C ASN A 52 -15.08 5.54 2.18
N LEU A 53 -15.88 6.22 2.97
CA LEU A 53 -17.15 6.82 2.56
C LEU A 53 -16.95 7.97 1.56
N LYS A 54 -15.90 8.77 1.73
CA LYS A 54 -15.68 10.00 0.98
C LYS A 54 -14.41 9.97 0.13
N LYS A 55 -14.49 10.53 -1.07
CA LYS A 55 -13.34 10.96 -1.85
C LYS A 55 -12.48 11.90 -1.03
N GLY A 56 -11.15 11.76 -1.12
CA GLY A 56 -10.20 12.54 -0.34
C GLY A 56 -9.98 12.02 1.08
N THR A 57 -10.52 10.84 1.43
CA THR A 57 -10.11 10.17 2.67
C THR A 57 -8.65 9.74 2.53
N LEU A 58 -7.80 10.24 3.42
CA LEU A 58 -6.39 9.88 3.51
C LEU A 58 -6.14 9.06 4.77
N ARG A 59 -5.45 7.93 4.62
CA ARG A 59 -4.99 7.06 5.70
C ARG A 59 -3.50 6.81 5.54
N GLY A 60 -2.73 7.00 6.57
CA GLY A 60 -1.29 6.77 6.53
C GLY A 60 -0.49 7.94 7.07
N MET A 61 0.83 7.86 6.96
CA MET A 61 1.63 6.74 6.45
C MET A 61 1.91 5.76 7.59
N HIS A 62 1.55 4.50 7.43
CA HIS A 62 1.62 3.51 8.51
C HIS A 62 2.65 2.41 8.22
N TYR A 63 3.35 1.98 9.26
CA TYR A 63 4.22 0.81 9.26
C TYR A 63 4.21 0.15 10.64
N GLN A 64 4.71 -1.07 10.73
CA GLN A 64 4.92 -1.77 11.98
C GLN A 64 6.41 -1.90 12.24
N ALA A 65 6.81 -1.59 13.47
CA ALA A 65 8.22 -1.58 13.85
C ALA A 65 8.74 -2.99 14.17
N THR A 66 10.07 -3.13 14.13
CA THR A 66 10.80 -4.31 14.60
C THR A 66 10.32 -4.71 16.01
N PRO A 67 10.16 -6.02 16.32
CA PRO A 67 10.56 -7.18 15.49
C PRO A 67 9.43 -7.79 14.64
N HIS A 68 8.33 -7.11 14.43
CA HIS A 68 7.15 -7.62 13.73
C HIS A 68 6.76 -6.76 12.52
N GLU A 69 7.76 -6.40 11.71
CA GLU A 69 7.51 -5.71 10.46
C GLU A 69 6.65 -6.56 9.52
N GLU A 70 5.76 -5.92 8.81
CA GLU A 70 4.90 -6.61 7.85
C GLU A 70 5.17 -6.19 6.41
N ALA A 71 5.17 -7.17 5.50
CA ALA A 71 4.91 -6.91 4.10
C ALA A 71 3.40 -6.82 3.84
N LYS A 72 3.00 -6.01 2.89
CA LYS A 72 1.59 -5.84 2.49
C LYS A 72 1.40 -6.12 1.00
N LEU A 73 0.26 -6.72 0.66
CA LEU A 73 -0.25 -6.76 -0.71
C LEU A 73 -1.56 -5.99 -0.75
N VAL A 74 -1.57 -4.85 -1.43
CA VAL A 74 -2.69 -3.89 -1.43
C VAL A 74 -3.35 -3.85 -2.79
N ARG A 75 -4.70 -3.81 -2.82
CA ARG A 75 -5.51 -3.56 -4.01
C ARG A 75 -6.75 -2.76 -3.68
N CYS A 76 -7.23 -2.00 -4.64
CA CYS A 76 -8.55 -1.36 -4.56
C CYS A 76 -9.58 -2.27 -5.24
N ILE A 77 -10.60 -2.71 -4.48
CA ILE A 77 -11.64 -3.63 -4.98
C ILE A 77 -12.91 -2.90 -5.42
N LYS A 78 -13.06 -1.62 -5.02
CA LYS A 78 -14.15 -0.74 -5.44
C LYS A 78 -13.69 0.71 -5.40
N GLY A 79 -14.02 1.48 -6.42
CA GLY A 79 -13.55 2.86 -6.55
C GLY A 79 -12.09 2.95 -6.96
N GLY A 80 -11.36 3.89 -6.37
CA GLY A 80 -9.96 4.12 -6.70
C GLY A 80 -9.21 4.82 -5.57
N ILE A 81 -7.92 4.57 -5.49
CA ILE A 81 -6.99 5.20 -4.55
C ILE A 81 -5.71 5.65 -5.26
N TYR A 82 -5.14 6.74 -4.78
CA TYR A 82 -3.75 7.08 -4.99
C TYR A 82 -2.97 6.48 -3.83
N ASP A 83 -2.24 5.41 -4.10
CA ASP A 83 -1.51 4.60 -3.13
C ASP A 83 -0.05 5.05 -3.08
N VAL A 84 0.49 5.27 -1.88
CA VAL A 84 1.83 5.81 -1.67
C VAL A 84 2.59 4.93 -0.70
N ILE A 85 3.85 4.66 -1.04
CA ILE A 85 4.81 3.97 -0.19
C ILE A 85 6.08 4.79 -0.04
N ILE A 86 6.69 4.73 1.16
CA ILE A 86 7.96 5.39 1.48
C ILE A 86 8.94 4.34 1.98
N ASP A 87 10.15 4.33 1.47
CA ASP A 87 11.22 3.46 1.97
C ASP A 87 11.85 4.08 3.24
N LEU A 88 11.61 3.44 4.39
CA LEU A 88 12.16 3.87 5.69
C LEU A 88 13.34 3.00 6.16
N ARG A 89 13.85 2.11 5.33
CA ARG A 89 14.97 1.22 5.65
C ARG A 89 16.30 1.96 5.52
N PRO A 90 17.05 2.18 6.61
CA PRO A 90 18.25 3.03 6.60
C PRO A 90 19.35 2.56 5.63
N ASP A 91 19.47 1.24 5.46
CA ASP A 91 20.48 0.63 4.58
C ASP A 91 20.02 0.46 3.12
N SER A 92 18.81 0.93 2.79
CA SER A 92 18.28 0.82 1.43
C SER A 92 18.88 1.87 0.50
N PRO A 93 19.21 1.53 -0.74
CA PRO A 93 19.64 2.52 -1.75
C PRO A 93 18.54 3.54 -2.10
N THR A 94 17.29 3.25 -1.73
CA THR A 94 16.13 4.13 -1.94
C THR A 94 15.57 4.70 -0.63
N PHE A 95 16.40 4.74 0.42
CA PHE A 95 16.01 5.31 1.70
C PHE A 95 15.48 6.75 1.56
N LYS A 96 14.31 7.03 2.16
CA LYS A 96 13.54 8.27 2.06
C LYS A 96 12.90 8.56 0.69
N ASP A 97 13.14 7.75 -0.31
CA ASP A 97 12.38 7.85 -1.55
C ASP A 97 10.94 7.35 -1.36
N TRP A 98 10.03 7.90 -2.14
CA TRP A 98 8.65 7.44 -2.20
C TRP A 98 8.22 7.08 -3.62
N PHE A 99 7.22 6.23 -3.73
CA PHE A 99 6.58 5.84 -4.98
C PHE A 99 5.07 5.90 -4.83
N ALA A 100 4.37 6.31 -5.88
CA ALA A 100 2.93 6.32 -5.89
C ALA A 100 2.37 5.68 -7.15
N ILE A 101 1.17 5.11 -7.01
CA ILE A 101 0.43 4.48 -8.10
C ILE A 101 -1.08 4.61 -7.87
N GLU A 102 -1.83 4.77 -8.95
CA GLU A 102 -3.29 4.63 -8.89
C GLU A 102 -3.68 3.16 -8.94
N LEU A 103 -4.43 2.72 -7.92
CA LEU A 103 -5.07 1.41 -7.85
C LEU A 103 -6.58 1.58 -7.89
N ASN A 104 -7.26 0.87 -8.77
CA ASN A 104 -8.72 0.94 -8.87
C ASN A 104 -9.33 -0.41 -9.29
N SER A 105 -10.66 -0.52 -9.16
CA SER A 105 -11.39 -1.74 -9.50
C SER A 105 -11.34 -2.13 -10.98
N GLU A 106 -10.96 -1.19 -11.86
CA GLU A 106 -10.88 -1.43 -13.31
C GLU A 106 -9.49 -1.92 -13.72
N ASN A 107 -8.42 -1.23 -13.26
CA ASN A 107 -7.05 -1.61 -13.60
C ASN A 107 -6.59 -2.87 -12.87
N ARG A 108 -7.21 -3.22 -11.74
CA ARG A 108 -6.95 -4.42 -10.91
C ARG A 108 -5.49 -4.61 -10.54
N LYS A 109 -4.71 -3.54 -10.59
CA LYS A 109 -3.32 -3.54 -10.13
C LYS A 109 -3.25 -3.73 -8.63
N MET A 110 -2.17 -4.31 -8.20
CA MET A 110 -1.81 -4.48 -6.80
C MET A 110 -0.42 -3.92 -6.59
N ILE A 111 -0.14 -3.50 -5.37
CA ILE A 111 1.22 -3.17 -4.95
C ILE A 111 1.65 -4.11 -3.84
N TYR A 112 2.82 -4.72 -4.01
CA TYR A 112 3.53 -5.41 -2.93
C TYR A 112 4.51 -4.43 -2.28
N ILE A 113 4.39 -4.30 -0.99
CA ILE A 113 5.14 -3.38 -0.13
C ILE A 113 5.96 -4.25 0.82
N PRO A 114 7.29 -4.28 0.71
CA PRO A 114 8.12 -5.07 1.62
C PRO A 114 8.15 -4.47 3.03
N GLU A 115 8.66 -5.25 3.97
CA GLU A 115 8.91 -4.85 5.35
C GLU A 115 9.79 -3.60 5.41
N GLY A 116 9.56 -2.74 6.41
CA GLY A 116 10.32 -1.51 6.62
C GLY A 116 9.91 -0.32 5.74
N MET A 117 8.82 -0.45 4.99
CA MET A 117 8.23 0.68 4.25
C MET A 117 6.97 1.20 4.95
N ALA A 118 6.77 2.52 4.94
CA ALA A 118 5.51 3.13 5.33
C ALA A 118 4.55 3.18 4.14
N HIS A 119 3.26 3.01 4.41
CA HIS A 119 2.18 2.94 3.43
C HIS A 119 1.02 3.85 3.79
N GLY A 120 0.47 4.50 2.79
CA GLY A 120 -0.75 5.29 2.91
C GLY A 120 -1.47 5.45 1.57
N CYS A 121 -2.71 5.91 1.63
CA CYS A 121 -3.46 6.16 0.41
C CYS A 121 -4.44 7.32 0.57
N GLN A 122 -4.78 7.97 -0.56
CA GLN A 122 -5.87 8.93 -0.68
C GLN A 122 -6.92 8.38 -1.63
N THR A 123 -8.19 8.37 -1.22
CA THR A 123 -9.29 7.91 -2.08
C THR A 123 -9.58 8.91 -3.20
N LEU A 124 -9.82 8.39 -4.41
CA LEU A 124 -10.12 9.16 -5.63
C LEU A 124 -11.63 9.19 -5.93
N ALA A 125 -12.41 8.38 -5.23
CA ALA A 125 -13.85 8.29 -5.37
C ALA A 125 -14.55 8.10 -4.02
N ASP A 126 -15.86 8.38 -3.97
CA ASP A 126 -16.71 8.02 -2.81
C ASP A 126 -16.91 6.50 -2.75
N ASN A 127 -17.20 5.97 -1.58
CA ASN A 127 -17.49 4.55 -1.34
C ASN A 127 -16.38 3.61 -1.86
N THR A 128 -15.13 3.99 -1.62
CA THR A 128 -13.94 3.23 -2.02
C THR A 128 -13.61 2.14 -1.03
N GLU A 129 -13.36 0.92 -1.52
CA GLU A 129 -12.93 -0.22 -0.71
C GLU A 129 -11.53 -0.68 -1.10
N VAL A 130 -10.67 -0.76 -0.10
CA VAL A 130 -9.30 -1.27 -0.21
C VAL A 130 -9.23 -2.61 0.52
N PHE A 131 -8.77 -3.64 -0.17
CA PHE A 131 -8.45 -4.93 0.40
C PHE A 131 -6.94 -5.08 0.48
N TYR A 132 -6.43 -5.46 1.66
CA TYR A 132 -5.01 -5.70 1.82
C TYR A 132 -4.73 -6.91 2.68
N GLN A 133 -3.62 -7.56 2.38
CA GLN A 133 -3.13 -8.77 3.00
C GLN A 133 -1.78 -8.47 3.65
N MET A 134 -1.52 -9.06 4.81
CA MET A 134 -0.32 -8.82 5.62
C MET A 134 0.44 -10.11 5.86
N SER A 135 1.77 -10.01 5.85
CA SER A 135 2.66 -11.15 6.13
C SER A 135 2.86 -11.40 7.62
N GLU A 136 2.48 -10.46 8.48
CA GLU A 136 2.57 -10.53 9.93
C GLU A 136 1.25 -10.10 10.57
N PHE A 137 1.00 -10.53 11.80
CA PHE A 137 -0.14 -10.08 12.60
C PHE A 137 0.00 -8.60 13.00
N TYR A 138 -1.14 -7.95 13.19
CA TYR A 138 -1.15 -6.58 13.68
C TYR A 138 -0.85 -6.51 15.18
N TYR A 139 0.17 -5.75 15.55
CA TYR A 139 0.56 -5.43 16.92
C TYR A 139 0.38 -3.94 17.17
N SER A 140 -0.64 -3.58 17.94
CA SER A 140 -0.98 -2.16 18.20
C SER A 140 0.16 -1.37 18.85
N GLU A 141 0.95 -2.02 19.70
CA GLU A 141 2.10 -1.45 20.42
C GLU A 141 3.30 -1.19 19.50
N LEU A 142 3.35 -1.84 18.35
CA LEU A 142 4.40 -1.66 17.33
C LEU A 142 3.92 -0.83 16.13
N ALA A 143 2.64 -0.47 16.09
CA ALA A 143 2.11 0.38 15.03
C ALA A 143 2.72 1.79 15.10
N ARG A 144 3.32 2.24 14.00
CA ARG A 144 3.98 3.52 13.84
C ARG A 144 3.46 4.22 12.60
N GLY A 145 3.84 5.48 12.46
CA GLY A 145 3.55 6.25 11.26
C GLY A 145 4.45 7.46 11.14
N VAL A 146 4.49 8.00 9.94
CA VAL A 146 5.03 9.31 9.65
C VAL A 146 3.91 10.20 9.09
N ARG A 147 4.03 11.51 9.26
CA ARG A 147 2.96 12.41 8.81
C ARG A 147 2.88 12.43 7.29
N TRP A 148 1.68 12.43 6.76
CA TRP A 148 1.39 12.38 5.32
C TRP A 148 1.97 13.57 4.52
N ASP A 149 2.14 14.72 5.16
CA ASP A 149 2.68 15.97 4.62
C ASP A 149 4.07 16.32 5.17
N ASP A 150 4.79 15.34 5.67
CA ASP A 150 6.15 15.51 6.20
C ASP A 150 7.08 16.07 5.10
N PRO A 151 7.74 17.21 5.36
CA PRO A 151 8.64 17.85 4.38
C PRO A 151 9.85 17.01 3.99
N ASN A 152 10.25 16.03 4.82
CA ASN A 152 11.34 15.11 4.50
C ASN A 152 11.06 14.26 3.26
N PHE A 153 9.78 14.02 2.93
CA PHE A 153 9.37 13.20 1.79
C PHE A 153 8.78 14.03 0.66
N SER A 154 8.16 15.18 0.96
CA SER A 154 7.52 16.05 -0.05
C SER A 154 6.63 15.28 -1.03
N ILE A 155 5.73 14.45 -0.50
CA ILE A 155 4.85 13.60 -1.31
C ILE A 155 3.87 14.48 -2.10
N ASP A 156 3.79 14.26 -3.40
CA ASP A 156 2.88 14.95 -4.29
C ASP A 156 1.49 14.28 -4.30
N TRP A 157 0.67 14.64 -3.33
CA TRP A 157 -0.69 14.12 -3.20
C TRP A 157 -1.64 14.80 -4.18
N PRO A 158 -2.59 14.04 -4.78
CA PRO A 158 -3.63 14.63 -5.62
C PRO A 158 -4.38 15.77 -4.91
N GLU A 159 -4.55 16.88 -5.60
CA GLU A 159 -5.30 18.01 -5.07
C GLU A 159 -6.76 17.64 -4.83
N ILE A 160 -7.30 18.12 -3.71
CA ILE A 160 -8.69 17.94 -3.35
C ILE A 160 -9.16 19.10 -2.46
N SER A 161 -10.41 19.51 -2.63
CA SER A 161 -10.99 20.60 -1.87
C SER A 161 -11.06 20.34 -0.35
N GLN A 162 -11.23 19.09 0.04
CA GLN A 162 -11.28 18.69 1.45
C GLN A 162 -10.72 17.28 1.65
N ARG A 163 -9.67 17.14 2.46
CA ARG A 163 -9.16 15.85 2.94
C ARG A 163 -9.84 15.45 4.23
N VAL A 164 -10.20 14.17 4.31
CA VAL A 164 -10.69 13.52 5.52
C VAL A 164 -9.57 12.68 6.09
N ILE A 165 -9.00 13.09 7.22
CA ILE A 165 -7.83 12.44 7.86
C ILE A 165 -8.15 12.28 9.34
N SER A 166 -7.81 11.13 9.92
CA SER A 166 -7.97 10.90 11.38
C SER A 166 -7.05 11.81 12.19
N GLU A 167 -7.44 12.12 13.42
CA GLU A 167 -6.59 12.88 14.34
C GLU A 167 -5.26 12.18 14.58
N LYS A 168 -5.29 10.85 14.70
CA LYS A 168 -4.07 10.02 14.83
C LYS A 168 -3.11 10.28 13.67
N ASP A 169 -3.58 10.21 12.43
CA ASP A 169 -2.73 10.34 11.24
C ASP A 169 -2.20 11.77 11.06
N ARG A 170 -2.94 12.77 11.53
CA ARG A 170 -2.48 14.18 11.55
C ARG A 170 -1.42 14.45 12.60
N SER A 171 -1.42 13.69 13.70
CA SER A 171 -0.57 13.93 14.86
C SER A 171 0.76 13.17 14.84
N PHE A 172 1.04 12.40 13.79
CA PHE A 172 2.35 11.78 13.66
C PHE A 172 3.44 12.86 13.60
N PRO A 173 4.57 12.65 14.29
CA PRO A 173 5.72 13.57 14.20
C PRO A 173 6.31 13.54 12.78
N ASP A 174 7.13 14.54 12.48
CA ASP A 174 8.02 14.48 11.34
C ASP A 174 9.00 13.33 11.54
N PHE A 175 9.39 12.73 10.43
CA PHE A 175 10.33 11.62 10.44
C PHE A 175 11.72 12.12 10.85
N ASP A 176 12.21 11.65 11.98
CA ASP A 176 13.54 11.89 12.51
C ASP A 176 14.27 10.55 12.64
N LEU A 177 15.54 10.53 12.26
CA LEU A 177 16.43 9.37 12.37
C LEU A 177 17.21 9.42 13.66
#